data_97a56f10f6a1f1e04155d4ebaa692393
#
_entry.id   97a56f10f6a1f1e04155d4ebaa692393
#
_cell.length_a   1.000
_cell.length_b   1.000
_cell.length_c   1.000
_cell.angle_alpha   90.00
_cell.angle_beta   90.00
_cell.angle_gamma   90.00
#
_symmetry.space_group_name_H-M   'P 1'
#
loop_
_entity.id
_entity.type
_entity.pdbx_description
1 polymer ?
#
loop_
_entity_poly.entity_id
_entity_poly.type
_entity_poly.pdbx_seq_one_letter_code
_entity_poly.pdbx_strand_id
1 'polypeptide(L)'
;MEQFNHVNTLLYWDMRTNTPKEGFAGHSDALTYFSTEQFSMSTSDELKTLLDTLAEPEEFEKLDDKWKFVVNKMKTDMDRNRRIPKEFYESFVKAQSESENAWEEAKEKADFSIFAPHLQKMIDMTAEMTGYTDPEKEVYDALLDQYEKGMDSATMDLSLIHISEPTRLDVI
;
A
#
# COMPACT_ATOMS: atom_id res chain seq x y z
N MET A 1 16.10 7.50 3.50
CA MET A 1 14.97 6.55 3.72
C MET A 1 14.67 6.33 5.20
N GLU A 2 15.62 5.92 6.03
CA GLU A 2 15.40 5.66 7.47
C GLU A 2 14.86 6.89 8.23
N GLN A 3 15.40 8.08 7.97
CA GLN A 3 14.92 9.32 8.58
C GLN A 3 13.46 9.63 8.21
N PHE A 4 13.03 9.38 6.97
CA PHE A 4 11.64 9.54 6.56
C PHE A 4 10.72 8.56 7.27
N ASN A 5 11.14 7.31 7.46
CA ASN A 5 10.37 6.34 8.24
C ASN A 5 10.19 6.80 9.69
N HIS A 6 11.24 7.37 10.31
CA HIS A 6 11.14 7.92 11.66
C HIS A 6 10.18 9.12 11.72
N VAL A 7 10.26 10.04 10.76
CA VAL A 7 9.34 11.19 10.69
C VAL A 7 7.90 10.71 10.50
N ASN A 8 7.64 9.78 9.57
CA ASN A 8 6.30 9.23 9.35
C ASN A 8 5.76 8.54 10.61
N THR A 9 6.60 7.80 11.32
CA THR A 9 6.22 7.16 12.60
C THR A 9 5.83 8.20 13.64
N LEU A 10 6.60 9.28 13.78
CA LEU A 10 6.30 10.36 14.73
C LEU A 10 5.03 11.10 14.35
N LEU A 11 4.82 11.41 13.06
CA LEU A 11 3.60 12.04 12.56
C LEU A 11 2.38 11.16 12.84
N TYR A 12 2.48 9.86 12.55
CA TYR A 12 1.40 8.92 12.82
C TYR A 12 1.08 8.82 14.31
N TRP A 13 2.11 8.74 15.16
CA TRP A 13 1.94 8.70 16.62
C TRP A 13 1.29 10.00 17.14
N ASP A 14 1.75 11.17 16.68
CA ASP A 14 1.19 12.47 17.08
C ASP A 14 -0.28 12.60 16.65
N MET A 15 -0.60 12.18 15.42
CA MET A 15 -1.97 12.17 14.90
C MET A 15 -2.92 11.36 15.80
N ARG A 16 -2.41 10.22 16.34
CA ARG A 16 -3.23 9.33 17.19
C ARG A 16 -3.35 9.75 18.64
N THR A 17 -2.47 10.61 19.13
CA THR A 17 -2.37 10.90 20.56
C THR A 17 -2.56 12.36 20.93
N ASN A 18 -2.05 13.30 20.13
CA ASN A 18 -1.93 14.71 20.52
C ASN A 18 -2.59 15.70 19.55
N THR A 19 -2.80 15.32 18.28
CA THR A 19 -3.32 16.27 17.28
C THR A 19 -4.77 16.64 17.58
N PRO A 20 -5.09 17.91 17.89
CA PRO A 20 -6.47 18.35 18.06
C PRO A 20 -7.20 18.34 16.71
N LYS A 21 -8.55 18.30 16.75
CA LYS A 21 -9.38 18.26 15.52
C LYS A 21 -9.07 19.42 14.56
N GLU A 22 -8.80 20.62 15.10
CA GLU A 22 -8.44 21.80 14.31
C GLU A 22 -7.03 21.72 13.67
N GLY A 23 -6.13 20.91 14.22
CA GLY A 23 -4.77 20.69 13.71
C GLY A 23 -4.69 19.64 12.60
N PHE A 24 -5.76 18.86 12.38
CA PHE A 24 -5.74 17.70 11.49
C PHE A 24 -5.35 18.05 10.05
N ALA A 25 -5.86 19.15 9.49
CA ALA A 25 -5.55 19.56 8.11
C ALA A 25 -4.04 19.79 7.90
N GLY A 26 -3.40 20.56 8.79
CA GLY A 26 -1.95 20.79 8.72
C GLY A 26 -1.13 19.52 8.91
N HIS A 27 -1.60 18.61 9.77
CA HIS A 27 -0.97 17.32 9.99
C HIS A 27 -1.07 16.42 8.74
N SER A 28 -2.25 16.35 8.11
CA SER A 28 -2.49 15.63 6.85
C SER A 28 -1.61 16.16 5.72
N ASP A 29 -1.46 17.49 5.61
CA ASP A 29 -0.58 18.10 4.60
C ASP A 29 0.90 17.72 4.84
N ALA A 30 1.37 17.70 6.08
CA ALA A 30 2.72 17.27 6.43
C ALA A 30 2.94 15.79 6.09
N LEU A 31 2.01 14.91 6.45
CA LEU A 31 2.05 13.48 6.13
C LEU A 31 2.09 13.26 4.62
N THR A 32 1.24 13.97 3.87
CA THR A 32 1.20 13.91 2.41
C THR A 32 2.55 14.32 1.81
N TYR A 33 3.13 15.43 2.28
CA TYR A 33 4.43 15.91 1.82
C TYR A 33 5.53 14.86 2.03
N PHE A 34 5.70 14.37 3.25
CA PHE A 34 6.76 13.39 3.56
C PHE A 34 6.56 12.06 2.84
N SER A 35 5.31 11.58 2.73
CA SER A 35 5.01 10.35 1.99
C SER A 35 5.30 10.49 0.49
N THR A 36 4.97 11.64 -0.10
CA THR A 36 5.25 11.94 -1.51
C THR A 36 6.74 12.07 -1.79
N GLU A 37 7.51 12.71 -0.89
CA GLU A 37 8.96 12.77 -1.01
C GLU A 37 9.60 11.37 -0.88
N GLN A 38 9.17 10.56 0.07
CA GLN A 38 9.63 9.18 0.21
C GLN A 38 9.32 8.35 -1.04
N PHE A 39 8.12 8.49 -1.59
CA PHE A 39 7.73 7.85 -2.85
C PHE A 39 8.64 8.29 -4.00
N SER A 40 8.87 9.61 -4.16
CA SER A 40 9.76 10.16 -5.18
C SER A 40 11.19 9.62 -5.07
N MET A 41 11.73 9.49 -3.86
CA MET A 41 13.05 8.90 -3.63
C MET A 41 13.07 7.40 -3.98
N SER A 42 12.02 6.65 -3.61
CA SER A 42 11.91 5.21 -3.88
C SER A 42 11.70 4.87 -5.35
N THR A 43 11.26 5.84 -6.16
CA THR A 43 11.01 5.68 -7.60
C THR A 43 12.01 6.48 -8.47
N SER A 44 13.07 7.03 -7.86
CA SER A 44 14.06 7.88 -8.54
C SER A 44 14.89 7.12 -9.57
N ASP A 45 15.38 7.85 -10.57
CA ASP A 45 16.30 7.30 -11.59
C ASP A 45 17.64 6.90 -10.98
N GLU A 46 18.09 7.60 -9.94
CA GLU A 46 19.31 7.28 -9.21
C GLU A 46 19.21 5.89 -8.55
N LEU A 47 18.15 5.65 -7.79
CA LEU A 47 17.92 4.35 -7.14
C LEU A 47 17.75 3.24 -8.20
N LYS A 48 17.04 3.54 -9.31
CA LYS A 48 16.91 2.59 -10.42
C LYS A 48 18.26 2.19 -10.98
N THR A 49 19.13 3.16 -11.26
CA THR A 49 20.47 2.91 -11.80
C THR A 49 21.30 2.03 -10.85
N LEU A 50 21.23 2.30 -9.54
CA LEU A 50 21.93 1.50 -8.53
C LEU A 50 21.40 0.05 -8.49
N LEU A 51 20.10 -0.13 -8.53
CA LEU A 51 19.49 -1.48 -8.54
C LEU A 51 19.78 -2.23 -9.84
N ASP A 52 19.75 -1.54 -10.99
CA ASP A 52 20.11 -2.15 -12.26
C ASP A 52 21.58 -2.59 -12.26
N THR A 53 22.50 -1.79 -11.72
CA THR A 53 23.91 -2.16 -11.56
C THR A 53 24.09 -3.39 -10.66
N LEU A 54 23.38 -3.44 -9.52
CA LEU A 54 23.44 -4.60 -8.62
C LEU A 54 22.78 -5.85 -9.19
N ALA A 55 21.88 -5.70 -10.15
CA ALA A 55 21.22 -6.81 -10.85
C ALA A 55 22.03 -7.34 -12.05
N GLU A 56 23.11 -6.67 -12.47
CA GLU A 56 24.02 -7.20 -13.48
C GLU A 56 24.63 -8.53 -13.01
N PRO A 57 24.73 -9.55 -13.88
CA PRO A 57 25.13 -10.89 -13.47
C PRO A 57 26.46 -10.94 -12.68
N GLU A 58 27.44 -10.12 -13.07
CA GLU A 58 28.75 -10.07 -12.42
C GLU A 58 28.70 -9.51 -10.99
N GLU A 59 27.83 -8.53 -10.72
CA GLU A 59 27.66 -7.93 -9.39
C GLU A 59 26.68 -8.77 -8.55
N PHE A 60 25.61 -9.27 -9.18
CA PHE A 60 24.59 -10.07 -8.50
C PHE A 60 25.14 -11.37 -7.91
N GLU A 61 26.04 -12.07 -8.64
CA GLU A 61 26.66 -13.32 -8.15
C GLU A 61 27.60 -13.12 -6.95
N LYS A 62 28.08 -11.89 -6.71
CA LYS A 62 28.90 -11.55 -5.53
C LYS A 62 28.08 -11.39 -4.25
N LEU A 63 26.75 -11.22 -4.38
CA LEU A 63 25.85 -11.05 -3.27
C LEU A 63 25.54 -12.40 -2.60
N ASP A 64 25.36 -12.39 -1.28
CA ASP A 64 24.78 -13.54 -0.58
C ASP A 64 23.27 -13.66 -0.87
N ASP A 65 22.67 -14.78 -0.50
CA ASP A 65 21.27 -15.09 -0.82
C ASP A 65 20.30 -14.04 -0.24
N LYS A 66 20.61 -13.50 0.93
CA LYS A 66 19.81 -12.43 1.55
C LYS A 66 19.80 -11.18 0.68
N TRP A 67 20.96 -10.73 0.21
CA TRP A 67 21.05 -9.53 -0.61
C TRP A 67 20.52 -9.76 -2.02
N LYS A 68 20.70 -10.95 -2.60
CA LYS A 68 20.05 -11.36 -3.86
C LYS A 68 18.53 -11.21 -3.75
N PHE A 69 17.95 -11.71 -2.66
CA PHE A 69 16.51 -11.54 -2.40
C PHE A 69 16.10 -10.06 -2.27
N VAL A 70 16.85 -9.27 -1.50
CA VAL A 70 16.56 -7.83 -1.29
C VAL A 70 16.61 -7.06 -2.61
N VAL A 71 17.65 -7.26 -3.43
CA VAL A 71 17.79 -6.57 -4.73
C VAL A 71 16.63 -6.92 -5.66
N ASN A 72 16.29 -8.21 -5.78
CA ASN A 72 15.17 -8.65 -6.61
C ASN A 72 13.83 -8.07 -6.13
N LYS A 73 13.60 -8.06 -4.82
CA LYS A 73 12.38 -7.50 -4.22
C LYS A 73 12.29 -6.00 -4.48
N MET A 74 13.36 -5.24 -4.19
CA MET A 74 13.40 -3.80 -4.39
C MET A 74 13.22 -3.43 -5.87
N LYS A 75 13.81 -4.17 -6.78
CA LYS A 75 13.65 -3.96 -8.22
C LYS A 75 12.22 -4.19 -8.67
N THR A 76 11.61 -5.27 -8.23
CA THR A 76 10.20 -5.60 -8.53
C THR A 76 9.26 -4.50 -7.99
N ASP A 77 9.45 -4.09 -6.73
CA ASP A 77 8.63 -3.07 -6.09
C ASP A 77 8.83 -1.70 -6.77
N MET A 78 10.05 -1.35 -7.14
CA MET A 78 10.36 -0.12 -7.86
C MET A 78 9.71 -0.10 -9.25
N ASP A 79 9.87 -1.14 -10.05
CA ASP A 79 9.32 -1.22 -11.40
C ASP A 79 7.79 -1.10 -11.37
N ARG A 80 7.15 -1.63 -10.33
CA ARG A 80 5.73 -1.51 -10.08
C ARG A 80 5.34 -0.08 -9.68
N ASN A 81 6.02 0.49 -8.68
CA ASN A 81 5.69 1.81 -8.13
C ASN A 81 5.98 2.95 -9.12
N ARG A 82 6.99 2.83 -9.98
CA ARG A 82 7.31 3.82 -11.02
C ARG A 82 6.21 4.01 -12.08
N ARG A 83 5.26 3.09 -12.17
CA ARG A 83 4.09 3.22 -13.06
C ARG A 83 3.03 4.15 -12.48
N ILE A 84 3.06 4.41 -11.16
CA ILE A 84 2.10 5.27 -10.49
C ILE A 84 2.50 6.73 -10.70
N PRO A 85 1.62 7.58 -11.30
CA PRO A 85 1.90 9.01 -11.41
C PRO A 85 2.07 9.65 -10.02
N LYS A 86 3.06 10.56 -9.89
CA LYS A 86 3.34 11.22 -8.60
C LYS A 86 2.12 11.98 -8.09
N GLU A 87 1.44 12.70 -8.95
CA GLU A 87 0.25 13.50 -8.63
C GLU A 87 -0.92 12.61 -8.16
N PHE A 88 -1.03 11.42 -8.74
CA PHE A 88 -2.01 10.42 -8.29
C PHE A 88 -1.66 9.92 -6.89
N TYR A 89 -0.38 9.56 -6.66
CA TYR A 89 0.07 9.09 -5.34
C TYR A 89 -0.16 10.13 -4.24
N GLU A 90 0.16 11.41 -4.51
CA GLU A 90 -0.11 12.51 -3.59
C GLU A 90 -1.60 12.63 -3.25
N SER A 91 -2.46 12.58 -4.29
CA SER A 91 -3.91 12.62 -4.13
C SER A 91 -4.45 11.43 -3.34
N PHE A 92 -3.85 10.25 -3.54
CA PHE A 92 -4.21 9.03 -2.83
C PHE A 92 -3.87 9.12 -1.34
N VAL A 93 -2.65 9.54 -0.98
CA VAL A 93 -2.22 9.71 0.42
C VAL A 93 -3.12 10.72 1.14
N LYS A 94 -3.43 11.84 0.47
CA LYS A 94 -4.35 12.85 1.03
C LYS A 94 -5.74 12.29 1.25
N ALA A 95 -6.31 11.58 0.26
CA ALA A 95 -7.61 10.95 0.37
C ALA A 95 -7.66 9.90 1.48
N GLN A 96 -6.58 9.13 1.66
CA GLN A 96 -6.47 8.15 2.75
C GLN A 96 -6.53 8.83 4.12
N SER A 97 -5.77 9.91 4.33
CA SER A 97 -5.77 10.67 5.59
C SER A 97 -7.15 11.29 5.88
N GLU A 98 -7.79 11.90 4.86
CA GLU A 98 -9.16 12.46 4.97
C GLU A 98 -10.18 11.36 5.30
N SER A 99 -10.06 10.19 4.67
CA SER A 99 -10.94 9.03 4.87
C SER A 99 -10.84 8.47 6.29
N GLU A 100 -9.62 8.41 6.85
CA GLU A 100 -9.39 7.94 8.21
C GLU A 100 -10.04 8.86 9.24
N ASN A 101 -9.91 10.19 9.07
CA ASN A 101 -10.57 11.17 9.92
C ASN A 101 -12.10 11.08 9.83
N ALA A 102 -12.65 10.97 8.61
CA ALA A 102 -14.08 10.80 8.40
C ALA A 102 -14.62 9.49 9.03
N TRP A 103 -13.81 8.42 9.00
CA TRP A 103 -14.16 7.17 9.66
C TRP A 103 -14.23 7.31 11.18
N GLU A 104 -13.26 8.00 11.81
CA GLU A 104 -13.27 8.27 13.25
C GLU A 104 -14.50 9.08 13.65
N GLU A 105 -14.82 10.14 12.90
CA GLU A 105 -16.01 10.97 13.14
C GLU A 105 -17.31 10.17 12.98
N ALA A 106 -17.43 9.37 11.91
CA ALA A 106 -18.57 8.52 11.66
C ALA A 106 -18.80 7.51 12.79
N LYS A 107 -17.69 6.93 13.31
CA LYS A 107 -17.73 6.00 14.43
C LYS A 107 -18.16 6.68 15.73
N GLU A 108 -17.61 7.85 16.04
CA GLU A 108 -17.99 8.65 17.23
C GLU A 108 -19.48 9.00 17.21
N LYS A 109 -20.01 9.38 16.03
CA LYS A 109 -21.41 9.77 15.86
C LYS A 109 -22.37 8.61 15.56
N ALA A 110 -21.86 7.39 15.37
CA ALA A 110 -22.61 6.22 14.91
C ALA A 110 -23.38 6.50 13.59
N ASP A 111 -22.79 7.29 12.69
CA ASP A 111 -23.37 7.72 11.42
C ASP A 111 -22.47 7.36 10.23
N PHE A 112 -22.77 6.25 9.57
CA PHE A 112 -22.02 5.77 8.40
C PHE A 112 -22.07 6.72 7.21
N SER A 113 -23.11 7.57 7.10
CA SER A 113 -23.25 8.49 5.97
C SER A 113 -22.09 9.50 5.86
N ILE A 114 -21.40 9.78 6.97
CA ILE A 114 -20.20 10.63 7.01
C ILE A 114 -19.04 9.95 6.29
N PHE A 115 -18.86 8.65 6.49
CA PHE A 115 -17.74 7.89 5.94
C PHE A 115 -17.99 7.36 4.52
N ALA A 116 -19.24 7.04 4.17
CA ALA A 116 -19.60 6.40 2.90
C ALA A 116 -18.98 7.05 1.65
N PRO A 117 -19.00 8.38 1.45
CA PRO A 117 -18.39 9.01 0.28
C PRO A 117 -16.86 8.88 0.27
N HIS A 118 -16.21 8.89 1.42
CA HIS A 118 -14.78 8.69 1.55
C HIS A 118 -14.38 7.24 1.25
N LEU A 119 -15.15 6.28 1.73
CA LEU A 119 -14.96 4.87 1.42
C LEU A 119 -15.09 4.60 -0.09
N GLN A 120 -16.11 5.16 -0.75
CA GLN A 120 -16.27 5.02 -2.19
C GLN A 120 -15.07 5.61 -2.93
N LYS A 121 -14.63 6.81 -2.56
CA LYS A 121 -13.43 7.43 -3.14
C LYS A 121 -12.19 6.55 -2.98
N MET A 122 -11.99 5.95 -1.79
CA MET A 122 -10.86 5.04 -1.56
C MET A 122 -10.93 3.76 -2.40
N ILE A 123 -12.13 3.18 -2.58
CA ILE A 123 -12.35 2.03 -3.45
C ILE A 123 -11.98 2.38 -4.90
N ASP A 124 -12.49 3.49 -5.41
CA ASP A 124 -12.26 3.94 -6.78
C ASP A 124 -10.77 4.22 -7.03
N MET A 125 -10.11 4.94 -6.12
CA MET A 125 -8.68 5.24 -6.23
C MET A 125 -7.80 4.00 -6.06
N THR A 126 -8.21 3.03 -5.24
CA THR A 126 -7.49 1.76 -5.11
C THR A 126 -7.60 0.94 -6.39
N ALA A 127 -8.78 0.89 -7.00
CA ALA A 127 -8.96 0.23 -8.30
C ALA A 127 -8.13 0.92 -9.41
N GLU A 128 -8.07 2.26 -9.42
CA GLU A 128 -7.22 2.99 -10.35
C GLU A 128 -5.73 2.69 -10.13
N MET A 129 -5.28 2.62 -8.87
CA MET A 129 -3.89 2.28 -8.53
C MET A 129 -3.50 0.89 -9.04
N THR A 130 -4.37 -0.11 -8.93
CA THR A 130 -4.10 -1.45 -9.50
C THR A 130 -3.97 -1.41 -11.01
N GLY A 131 -4.69 -0.52 -11.69
CA GLY A 131 -4.54 -0.29 -13.13
C GLY A 131 -3.14 0.20 -13.53
N TYR A 132 -2.46 0.96 -12.67
CA TYR A 132 -1.05 1.35 -12.88
C TYR A 132 -0.09 0.21 -12.54
N THR A 133 -0.30 -0.47 -11.42
CA THR A 133 0.67 -1.44 -10.89
C THR A 133 0.59 -2.80 -11.56
N ASP A 134 -0.61 -3.30 -11.82
CA ASP A 134 -0.89 -4.65 -12.33
C ASP A 134 -1.99 -4.65 -13.39
N PRO A 135 -1.82 -3.96 -14.54
CA PRO A 135 -2.87 -3.74 -15.53
C PRO A 135 -3.43 -5.02 -16.16
N GLU A 136 -2.69 -6.14 -16.06
CA GLU A 136 -3.07 -7.43 -16.62
C GLU A 136 -3.95 -8.28 -15.68
N LYS A 137 -4.11 -7.82 -14.41
CA LYS A 137 -4.87 -8.55 -13.40
C LYS A 137 -6.23 -7.88 -13.15
N GLU A 138 -7.21 -8.71 -12.77
CA GLU A 138 -8.44 -8.19 -12.16
C GLU A 138 -8.09 -7.45 -10.87
N VAL A 139 -8.84 -6.38 -10.56
CA VAL A 139 -8.54 -5.48 -9.43
C VAL A 139 -8.38 -6.26 -8.12
N TYR A 140 -9.31 -7.18 -7.85
CA TYR A 140 -9.29 -7.93 -6.59
C TYR A 140 -8.11 -8.90 -6.52
N ASP A 141 -7.77 -9.57 -7.62
CA ASP A 141 -6.60 -10.46 -7.69
C ASP A 141 -5.29 -9.70 -7.57
N ALA A 142 -5.20 -8.49 -8.13
CA ALA A 142 -4.04 -7.62 -7.95
C ALA A 142 -3.85 -7.21 -6.49
N LEU A 143 -4.94 -7.01 -5.74
CA LEU A 143 -4.90 -6.69 -4.32
C LEU A 143 -4.54 -7.91 -3.48
N LEU A 144 -5.10 -9.08 -3.77
CA LEU A 144 -4.75 -10.33 -3.08
C LEU A 144 -3.26 -10.66 -3.22
N ASP A 145 -2.68 -10.53 -4.42
CA ASP A 145 -1.26 -10.76 -4.69
C ASP A 145 -0.32 -9.85 -3.89
N GLN A 146 -0.80 -8.70 -3.40
CA GLN A 146 -0.01 -7.82 -2.53
C GLN A 146 0.16 -8.38 -1.12
N TYR A 147 -0.84 -9.11 -0.63
CA TYR A 147 -0.83 -9.73 0.70
C TYR A 147 -0.19 -11.12 0.67
N GLU A 148 -0.52 -11.91 -0.35
CA GLU A 148 0.02 -13.25 -0.52
C GLU A 148 0.37 -13.49 -1.99
N LYS A 149 1.68 -13.56 -2.26
CA LYS A 149 2.22 -13.63 -3.62
C LYS A 149 1.70 -14.85 -4.38
N GLY A 150 1.06 -14.61 -5.52
CA GLY A 150 0.45 -15.65 -6.35
C GLY A 150 -0.98 -16.03 -5.96
N MET A 151 -1.56 -15.37 -4.95
CA MET A 151 -2.96 -15.55 -4.57
C MET A 151 -3.88 -14.87 -5.58
N ASP A 152 -4.95 -15.56 -5.95
CA ASP A 152 -6.06 -15.06 -6.75
C ASP A 152 -7.42 -15.43 -6.13
N SER A 153 -8.50 -14.85 -6.62
CA SER A 153 -9.86 -15.09 -6.14
C SER A 153 -10.27 -16.55 -6.31
N ALA A 154 -9.86 -17.21 -7.38
CA ALA A 154 -10.18 -18.62 -7.62
C ALA A 154 -9.54 -19.54 -6.56
N THR A 155 -8.29 -19.29 -6.20
CA THR A 155 -7.57 -20.02 -5.15
C THR A 155 -8.19 -19.71 -3.77
N MET A 156 -8.57 -18.44 -3.52
CA MET A 156 -9.22 -18.03 -2.29
C MET A 156 -10.58 -18.74 -2.12
N ASP A 157 -11.39 -18.80 -3.17
CA ASP A 157 -12.70 -19.48 -3.13
C ASP A 157 -12.56 -20.96 -2.79
N LEU A 158 -11.57 -21.66 -3.36
CA LEU A 158 -11.29 -23.04 -3.01
C LEU A 158 -10.92 -23.21 -1.53
N SER A 159 -10.13 -22.30 -0.99
CA SER A 159 -9.78 -22.29 0.45
C SER A 159 -11.00 -22.07 1.33
N LEU A 160 -11.90 -21.15 0.95
CA LEU A 160 -13.11 -20.82 1.70
C LEU A 160 -14.15 -21.96 1.69
N ILE A 161 -14.22 -22.76 0.61
CA ILE A 161 -15.10 -23.94 0.56
C ILE A 161 -14.75 -24.92 1.68
N HIS A 162 -13.49 -25.19 1.94
CA HIS A 162 -13.06 -26.07 3.04
C HIS A 162 -13.37 -25.53 4.43
N ILE A 163 -13.46 -24.22 4.59
CA ILE A 163 -13.81 -23.56 5.85
C ILE A 163 -15.33 -23.54 6.04
N SER A 164 -16.09 -23.26 4.97
CA SER A 164 -17.55 -23.08 5.02
C SER A 164 -18.33 -24.40 5.03
N GLU A 165 -17.77 -25.44 4.41
CA GLU A 165 -18.31 -26.80 4.38
C GLU A 165 -17.35 -27.75 5.11
N PRO A 166 -17.28 -27.67 6.45
CA PRO A 166 -16.54 -28.71 7.17
C PRO A 166 -17.19 -30.03 6.85
N THR A 167 -16.37 -30.99 6.38
CA THR A 167 -16.80 -32.35 6.07
C THR A 167 -17.70 -32.84 7.20
N ARG A 168 -19.01 -32.95 6.94
CA ARG A 168 -19.90 -33.69 7.84
C ARG A 168 -19.38 -35.12 7.83
N LEU A 169 -18.64 -35.48 8.84
CA LEU A 169 -18.50 -36.88 9.20
C LEU A 169 -19.90 -37.35 9.58
N ASP A 170 -20.63 -37.88 8.59
CA ASP A 170 -21.79 -38.67 8.84
C ASP A 170 -21.27 -39.86 9.65
N VAL A 171 -21.43 -39.74 10.97
CA VAL A 171 -21.22 -40.85 11.88
C VAL A 171 -22.35 -41.83 11.59
N ILE A 172 -22.00 -42.91 10.89
CA ILE A 172 -22.80 -44.11 10.74
C ILE A 172 -22.88 -44.81 12.09
#